data_fec4565522ab86010c6c7dbf0217ce40
#
_entry.id   fec4565522ab86010c6c7dbf0217ce40
#
_cell.length_a   1.000
_cell.length_b   1.000
_cell.length_c   1.000
_cell.angle_alpha   90.00
_cell.angle_beta   90.00
_cell.angle_gamma   90.00
#
_symmetry.space_group_name_H-M   'P 1'
#
loop_
_entity.id
_entity.type
_entity.pdbx_description
1 polymer ?
#
loop_
_entity_poly.entity_id
_entity_poly.type
_entity_poly.pdbx_seq_one_letter_code
_entity_poly.pdbx_strand_id
1 'polypeptide(L)'
;MPWQRKLGRPTDQRKAMLRSLVTSLIQYGRIETTEARAKEVAPIADRLIALAVKECDNFTTKQVKISAPVLDSKGNKITKSKKCKNDRSYEVVEREVKTEMKPVDSPSRLHARRIMISWLYRVKDKNGKNVNLVNKLMDEIAPRYKEQNRTSGFTRMYRVGPRRGDGANMVILELVK
;
A
#
# COMPACT_ATOMS: atom_id res chain seq x y z
N MET A 1 11.55 13.15 -19.34
CA MET A 1 10.57 12.60 -20.29
C MET A 1 9.75 13.76 -20.82
N PRO A 2 9.84 14.10 -22.11
CA PRO A 2 9.20 15.31 -22.67
C PRO A 2 7.68 15.26 -22.76
N TRP A 3 7.08 14.10 -22.55
CA TRP A 3 5.66 13.80 -22.66
C TRP A 3 4.89 13.83 -21.33
N GLN A 4 5.57 13.98 -20.19
CA GLN A 4 4.89 14.17 -18.91
C GLN A 4 4.43 15.62 -18.74
N ARG A 5 3.14 15.80 -18.46
CA ARG A 5 2.57 17.11 -18.23
C ARG A 5 3.12 17.75 -16.98
N LYS A 6 3.51 19.02 -17.06
CA LYS A 6 4.00 19.78 -15.90
C LYS A 6 2.88 20.12 -14.91
N LEU A 7 1.63 20.19 -15.36
CA LEU A 7 0.42 20.48 -14.57
C LEU A 7 0.51 21.82 -13.79
N GLY A 8 1.28 22.78 -14.32
CA GLY A 8 1.47 24.09 -13.70
C GLY A 8 2.18 24.06 -12.34
N ARG A 9 2.97 23.02 -12.04
CA ARG A 9 3.59 22.81 -10.73
C ARG A 9 5.08 22.49 -10.82
N PRO A 10 5.90 22.89 -9.83
CA PRO A 10 7.26 22.40 -9.63
C PRO A 10 7.26 20.87 -9.51
N THR A 11 8.41 20.26 -9.78
CA THR A 11 8.53 18.79 -9.85
C THR A 11 8.10 18.10 -8.57
N ASP A 12 8.46 18.65 -7.40
CA ASP A 12 8.15 18.04 -6.10
C ASP A 12 6.67 18.09 -5.78
N GLN A 13 6.03 19.23 -6.00
CA GLN A 13 4.60 19.41 -5.81
C GLN A 13 3.79 18.53 -6.79
N ARG A 14 4.27 18.43 -8.05
CA ARG A 14 3.65 17.55 -9.05
C ARG A 14 3.71 16.10 -8.62
N LYS A 15 4.89 15.60 -8.20
CA LYS A 15 5.04 14.23 -7.69
C LYS A 15 4.17 13.98 -6.48
N ALA A 16 4.12 14.90 -5.51
CA ALA A 16 3.28 14.79 -4.32
C ALA A 16 1.80 14.69 -4.68
N MET A 17 1.32 15.54 -5.59
CA MET A 17 -0.07 15.52 -6.07
C MET A 17 -0.41 14.20 -6.77
N LEU A 18 0.44 13.71 -7.67
CA LEU A 18 0.20 12.44 -8.38
C LEU A 18 0.21 11.27 -7.41
N ARG A 19 1.13 11.22 -6.44
CA ARG A 19 1.17 10.20 -5.39
C ARG A 19 -0.10 10.22 -4.54
N SER A 20 -0.60 11.40 -4.17
CA SER A 20 -1.86 11.54 -3.43
C SER A 20 -3.04 10.99 -4.21
N LEU A 21 -3.17 11.32 -5.51
CA LEU A 21 -4.26 10.83 -6.36
C LEU A 21 -4.19 9.31 -6.57
N VAL A 22 -2.99 8.76 -6.81
CA VAL A 22 -2.81 7.29 -6.92
C VAL A 22 -3.16 6.59 -5.61
N THR A 23 -2.75 7.16 -4.46
CA THR A 23 -3.07 6.64 -3.13
C THR A 23 -4.59 6.59 -2.92
N SER A 24 -5.29 7.68 -3.24
CA SER A 24 -6.75 7.76 -3.15
C SER A 24 -7.45 6.78 -4.10
N LEU A 25 -6.94 6.61 -5.33
CA LEU A 25 -7.49 5.65 -6.29
C LEU A 25 -7.40 4.21 -5.77
N ILE A 26 -6.27 3.81 -5.22
CA ILE A 26 -6.09 2.46 -4.66
C ILE A 26 -6.92 2.27 -3.39
N GLN A 27 -7.02 3.31 -2.55
CA GLN A 27 -7.80 3.25 -1.32
C GLN A 27 -9.30 3.09 -1.58
N TYR A 28 -9.86 3.92 -2.45
CA TYR A 28 -11.31 4.01 -2.68
C TYR A 28 -11.79 3.28 -3.93
N GLY A 29 -10.86 2.91 -4.83
CA GLY A 29 -11.18 2.29 -6.13
C GLY A 29 -11.70 3.27 -7.18
N ARG A 30 -12.05 4.52 -6.79
CA ARG A 30 -12.64 5.54 -7.65
C ARG A 30 -12.25 6.94 -7.16
N ILE A 31 -11.89 7.82 -8.09
CA ILE A 31 -11.62 9.24 -7.82
C ILE A 31 -12.24 10.13 -8.89
N GLU A 32 -12.62 11.34 -8.51
CA GLU A 32 -13.02 12.39 -9.43
C GLU A 32 -11.91 13.43 -9.52
N THR A 33 -11.49 13.77 -10.74
CA THR A 33 -10.39 14.72 -10.98
C THR A 33 -10.49 15.31 -12.38
N THR A 34 -9.61 16.26 -12.72
CA THR A 34 -9.53 16.81 -14.08
C THR A 34 -8.93 15.79 -15.05
N GLU A 35 -9.37 15.83 -16.31
CA GLU A 35 -8.90 14.92 -17.38
C GLU A 35 -7.37 14.90 -17.52
N ALA A 36 -6.73 16.09 -17.41
CA ALA A 36 -5.28 16.21 -17.48
C ALA A 36 -4.56 15.43 -16.36
N ARG A 37 -5.08 15.48 -15.13
CA ARG A 37 -4.51 14.73 -13.98
C ARG A 37 -4.79 13.24 -14.09
N ALA A 38 -6.00 12.87 -14.50
CA ALA A 38 -6.38 11.47 -14.67
C ALA A 38 -5.48 10.75 -15.70
N LYS A 39 -5.18 11.42 -16.84
CA LYS A 39 -4.27 10.89 -17.87
C LYS A 39 -2.85 10.63 -17.36
N GLU A 40 -2.38 11.36 -16.35
CA GLU A 40 -1.07 11.12 -15.73
C GLU A 40 -1.13 10.08 -14.59
N VAL A 41 -2.27 9.98 -13.89
CA VAL A 41 -2.47 9.04 -12.79
C VAL A 41 -2.67 7.61 -13.29
N ALA A 42 -3.44 7.43 -14.37
CA ALA A 42 -3.77 6.10 -14.91
C ALA A 42 -2.54 5.24 -15.22
N PRO A 43 -1.53 5.68 -15.98
CA PRO A 43 -0.36 4.85 -16.28
C PRO A 43 0.51 4.55 -15.04
N ILE A 44 0.51 5.42 -14.03
CA ILE A 44 1.22 5.16 -12.78
C ILE A 44 0.48 4.08 -11.99
N ALA A 45 -0.84 4.18 -11.87
CA ALA A 45 -1.66 3.17 -11.19
C ALA A 45 -1.58 1.82 -11.89
N ASP A 46 -1.72 1.80 -13.22
CA ASP A 46 -1.61 0.59 -14.04
C ASP A 46 -0.25 -0.10 -13.84
N ARG A 47 0.84 0.66 -13.81
CA ARG A 47 2.18 0.12 -13.55
C ARG A 47 2.30 -0.53 -12.17
N LEU A 48 1.75 0.09 -11.12
CA LEU A 48 1.79 -0.46 -9.76
C LEU A 48 0.94 -1.73 -9.66
N ILE A 49 -0.24 -1.74 -10.29
CA ILE A 49 -1.12 -2.90 -10.31
C ILE A 49 -0.49 -4.05 -11.12
N ALA A 50 0.10 -3.77 -12.29
CA ALA A 50 0.80 -4.78 -13.08
C ALA A 50 1.94 -5.45 -12.30
N LEU A 51 2.73 -4.66 -11.54
CA LEU A 51 3.76 -5.21 -10.65
C LEU A 51 3.16 -6.10 -9.56
N ALA A 52 2.02 -5.69 -8.99
CA ALA A 52 1.33 -6.49 -7.98
C ALA A 52 0.81 -7.82 -8.57
N VAL A 53 0.16 -7.78 -9.73
CA VAL A 53 -0.37 -8.97 -10.43
C VAL A 53 0.76 -9.96 -10.77
N LYS A 54 1.91 -9.45 -11.21
CA LYS A 54 3.07 -10.30 -11.53
C LYS A 54 3.65 -11.00 -10.30
N GLU A 55 3.67 -10.34 -9.15
CA GLU A 55 4.42 -10.80 -7.97
C GLU A 55 3.51 -11.29 -6.81
N CYS A 56 2.18 -11.32 -6.97
CA CYS A 56 1.26 -11.64 -5.87
C CYS A 56 1.54 -13.03 -5.25
N ASP A 57 1.87 -14.06 -6.06
CA ASP A 57 2.09 -15.44 -5.61
C ASP A 57 3.57 -15.78 -5.42
N ASN A 58 4.47 -14.83 -5.63
CA ASN A 58 5.90 -15.07 -5.57
C ASN A 58 6.42 -14.98 -4.13
N PHE A 59 6.01 -15.94 -3.29
CA PHE A 59 6.48 -16.09 -1.92
C PHE A 59 6.79 -17.56 -1.60
N THR A 60 7.65 -17.78 -0.61
CA THR A 60 8.01 -19.12 -0.12
C THR A 60 7.71 -19.22 1.36
N THR A 61 7.23 -20.38 1.81
CA THR A 61 7.01 -20.63 3.23
C THR A 61 8.32 -21.05 3.88
N LYS A 62 8.76 -20.32 4.90
CA LYS A 62 10.00 -20.63 5.64
C LYS A 62 9.73 -20.71 7.14
N GLN A 63 10.56 -21.49 7.82
CA GLN A 63 10.59 -21.50 9.28
C GLN A 63 11.24 -20.22 9.78
N VAL A 64 10.50 -19.44 10.54
CA VAL A 64 10.97 -18.17 11.12
C VAL A 64 10.96 -18.28 12.64
N LYS A 65 12.07 -17.93 13.27
CA LYS A 65 12.15 -17.82 14.73
C LYS A 65 11.46 -16.53 15.17
N ILE A 66 10.43 -16.65 15.99
CA ILE A 66 9.63 -15.52 16.50
C ILE A 66 9.81 -15.47 18.01
N SER A 67 10.06 -14.28 18.52
CA SER A 67 10.06 -14.02 19.94
C SER A 67 8.63 -13.78 20.41
N ALA A 68 8.04 -14.74 21.12
CA ALA A 68 6.71 -14.66 21.71
C ALA A 68 6.80 -14.41 23.21
N PRO A 69 5.89 -13.59 23.80
CA PRO A 69 5.81 -13.47 25.25
C PRO A 69 5.37 -14.79 25.86
N VAL A 70 5.94 -15.16 26.99
CA VAL A 70 5.44 -16.28 27.81
C VAL A 70 4.18 -15.83 28.50
N LEU A 71 3.10 -16.61 28.35
CA LEU A 71 1.80 -16.35 28.95
C LEU A 71 1.56 -17.30 30.12
N ASP A 72 0.99 -16.76 31.20
CA ASP A 72 0.51 -17.55 32.33
C ASP A 72 -0.81 -18.31 31.97
N SER A 73 -1.23 -19.23 32.80
CA SER A 73 -2.48 -20.00 32.65
C SER A 73 -3.74 -19.13 32.45
N LYS A 74 -3.69 -17.87 32.90
CA LYS A 74 -4.74 -16.84 32.72
C LYS A 74 -4.58 -15.96 31.48
N GLY A 75 -3.58 -16.21 30.60
CA GLY A 75 -3.30 -15.42 29.41
C GLY A 75 -2.55 -14.10 29.66
N ASN A 76 -2.09 -13.83 30.88
CA ASN A 76 -1.31 -12.65 31.20
C ASN A 76 0.16 -12.86 30.86
N LYS A 77 0.89 -11.78 30.48
CA LYS A 77 2.32 -11.82 30.19
C LYS A 77 3.11 -11.97 31.47
N ILE A 78 4.00 -12.95 31.54
CA ILE A 78 4.91 -13.13 32.66
C ILE A 78 6.00 -12.07 32.59
N THR A 79 6.19 -11.30 33.67
CA THR A 79 7.22 -10.27 33.78
C THR A 79 8.27 -10.64 34.82
N LYS A 80 9.53 -10.33 34.53
CA LYS A 80 10.65 -10.41 35.48
C LYS A 80 11.19 -9.02 35.78
N SER A 81 11.38 -8.68 37.05
CA SER A 81 12.03 -7.43 37.44
C SER A 81 13.53 -7.51 37.20
N LYS A 82 14.09 -6.53 36.46
CA LYS A 82 15.51 -6.34 36.26
C LYS A 82 15.95 -5.01 36.89
N LYS A 83 17.12 -4.99 37.51
CA LYS A 83 17.73 -3.75 37.99
C LYS A 83 18.61 -3.14 36.93
N CYS A 84 18.52 -1.83 36.74
CA CYS A 84 19.41 -1.05 35.89
C CYS A 84 20.65 -0.64 36.66
N LYS A 85 21.73 -0.17 35.98
CA LYS A 85 22.97 0.35 36.59
C LYS A 85 22.74 1.48 37.59
N ASN A 86 21.61 2.14 37.56
CA ASN A 86 21.19 3.25 38.44
C ASN A 86 20.21 2.80 39.54
N ASP A 87 20.24 1.55 39.98
CA ASP A 87 19.35 0.92 40.99
C ASP A 87 17.83 1.08 40.73
N ARG A 88 17.42 1.50 39.55
CA ARG A 88 16.00 1.49 39.16
C ARG A 88 15.60 0.10 38.72
N SER A 89 14.55 -0.44 39.31
CA SER A 89 13.91 -1.69 38.85
C SER A 89 12.92 -1.40 37.70
N TYR A 90 12.97 -2.23 36.68
CA TYR A 90 11.99 -2.21 35.57
C TYR A 90 11.52 -3.64 35.24
N GLU A 91 10.28 -3.75 34.81
CA GLU A 91 9.71 -5.04 34.44
C GLU A 91 10.00 -5.37 32.97
N VAL A 92 10.48 -6.58 32.73
CA VAL A 92 10.75 -7.11 31.39
C VAL A 92 9.86 -8.32 31.15
N VAL A 93 9.10 -8.32 30.08
CA VAL A 93 8.29 -9.46 29.68
C VAL A 93 9.21 -10.62 29.29
N GLU A 94 9.01 -11.79 29.90
CA GLU A 94 9.69 -13.01 29.49
C GLU A 94 9.26 -13.39 28.06
N ARG A 95 10.25 -13.77 27.27
CA ARG A 95 10.04 -14.16 25.88
C ARG A 95 10.74 -15.48 25.59
N GLU A 96 10.04 -16.34 24.88
CA GLU A 96 10.58 -17.56 24.32
C GLU A 96 10.66 -17.48 22.80
N VAL A 97 11.59 -18.23 22.23
CA VAL A 97 11.75 -18.33 20.78
C VAL A 97 10.93 -19.49 20.29
N LYS A 98 9.83 -19.21 19.56
CA LYS A 98 9.01 -20.21 18.86
C LYS A 98 9.37 -20.21 17.39
N THR A 99 9.34 -21.39 16.79
CA THR A 99 9.55 -21.56 15.36
C THR A 99 8.19 -21.70 14.70
N GLU A 100 7.84 -20.76 13.82
CA GLU A 100 6.59 -20.78 13.06
C GLU A 100 6.86 -20.78 11.55
N MET A 101 6.02 -21.48 10.80
CA MET A 101 6.04 -21.43 9.34
C MET A 101 5.35 -20.12 8.88
N LYS A 102 6.09 -19.24 8.23
CA LYS A 102 5.55 -17.97 7.70
C LYS A 102 5.85 -17.81 6.21
N PRO A 103 4.91 -17.23 5.46
CA PRO A 103 5.19 -16.82 4.08
C PRO A 103 6.23 -15.69 4.09
N VAL A 104 7.29 -15.87 3.34
CA VAL A 104 8.39 -14.90 3.18
C VAL A 104 8.43 -14.48 1.73
N ASP A 105 8.42 -13.17 1.50
CA ASP A 105 8.51 -12.62 0.14
C ASP A 105 9.82 -13.04 -0.54
N SER A 106 9.75 -13.44 -1.80
CA SER A 106 10.93 -13.60 -2.64
C SER A 106 11.58 -12.22 -2.91
N PRO A 107 12.85 -12.16 -3.32
CA PRO A 107 13.55 -10.89 -3.55
C PRO A 107 12.84 -9.97 -4.55
N SER A 108 12.25 -10.50 -5.62
CA SER A 108 11.50 -9.71 -6.62
C SER A 108 10.19 -9.17 -6.04
N ARG A 109 9.44 -9.96 -5.26
CA ARG A 109 8.22 -9.50 -4.58
C ARG A 109 8.55 -8.41 -3.56
N LEU A 110 9.62 -8.57 -2.78
CA LEU A 110 10.08 -7.56 -1.84
C LEU A 110 10.47 -6.25 -2.55
N HIS A 111 11.12 -6.34 -3.71
CA HIS A 111 11.44 -5.18 -4.54
C HIS A 111 10.17 -4.48 -5.05
N ALA A 112 9.19 -5.22 -5.55
CA ALA A 112 7.90 -4.68 -5.97
C ALA A 112 7.20 -3.95 -4.80
N ARG A 113 7.15 -4.53 -3.60
CA ARG A 113 6.61 -3.87 -2.39
C ARG A 113 7.32 -2.56 -2.08
N ARG A 114 8.66 -2.51 -2.18
CA ARG A 114 9.44 -1.29 -1.95
C ARG A 114 9.09 -0.19 -2.97
N ILE A 115 8.92 -0.55 -4.25
CA ILE A 115 8.46 0.39 -5.29
C ILE A 115 7.07 0.93 -4.94
N MET A 116 6.12 0.07 -4.54
CA MET A 116 4.76 0.50 -4.14
C MET A 116 4.81 1.44 -2.93
N ILE A 117 5.60 1.12 -1.91
CA ILE A 117 5.79 1.99 -0.72
C ILE A 117 6.35 3.36 -1.11
N SER A 118 7.24 3.43 -2.11
CA SER A 118 7.80 4.71 -2.57
C SER A 118 6.76 5.61 -3.25
N TRP A 119 5.71 5.03 -3.81
CA TRP A 119 4.62 5.75 -4.48
C TRP A 119 3.44 6.04 -3.58
N LEU A 120 3.06 5.11 -2.70
CA LEU A 120 1.86 5.21 -1.88
C LEU A 120 2.15 5.92 -0.56
N TYR A 121 1.22 6.76 -0.12
CA TYR A 121 1.26 7.36 1.21
C TYR A 121 0.64 6.41 2.26
N ARG A 122 1.07 6.58 3.50
CA ARG A 122 0.41 5.96 4.65
C ARG A 122 -0.93 6.64 4.87
N VAL A 123 -1.98 5.87 4.97
CA VAL A 123 -3.35 6.37 5.14
C VAL A 123 -3.96 5.77 6.40
N LYS A 124 -4.78 6.55 7.06
CA LYS A 124 -5.61 6.09 8.17
C LYS A 124 -7.05 5.90 7.69
N ASP A 125 -7.70 4.87 8.19
CA ASP A 125 -9.11 4.67 7.98
C ASP A 125 -9.94 5.63 8.85
N LYS A 126 -11.26 5.68 8.63
CA LYS A 126 -12.20 6.49 9.41
C LYS A 126 -12.08 6.26 10.92
N ASN A 127 -11.67 5.06 11.32
CA ASN A 127 -11.46 4.65 12.72
C ASN A 127 -10.05 4.98 13.26
N GLY A 128 -9.24 5.76 12.54
CA GLY A 128 -7.88 6.11 12.93
C GLY A 128 -6.83 4.99 12.78
N LYS A 129 -7.21 3.80 12.32
CA LYS A 129 -6.29 2.68 12.09
C LYS A 129 -5.48 2.88 10.81
N ASN A 130 -4.19 2.54 10.85
CA ASN A 130 -3.33 2.59 9.66
C ASN A 130 -3.76 1.51 8.65
N VAL A 131 -4.05 1.91 7.42
CA VAL A 131 -4.35 1.01 6.31
C VAL A 131 -3.08 0.76 5.51
N ASN A 132 -2.72 -0.51 5.34
CA ASN A 132 -1.60 -0.90 4.50
C ASN A 132 -2.08 -1.09 3.05
N LEU A 133 -1.97 -0.03 2.24
CA LEU A 133 -2.41 -0.05 0.84
C LEU A 133 -1.59 -1.01 -0.03
N VAL A 134 -0.34 -1.30 0.34
CA VAL A 134 0.48 -2.27 -0.38
C VAL A 134 -0.08 -3.68 -0.19
N ASN A 135 -0.49 -4.02 1.04
CA ASN A 135 -1.17 -5.29 1.28
C ASN A 135 -2.51 -5.36 0.54
N LYS A 136 -3.31 -4.29 0.58
CA LYS A 136 -4.55 -4.22 -0.21
C LYS A 136 -4.31 -4.47 -1.70
N LEU A 137 -3.23 -3.89 -2.25
CA LEU A 137 -2.84 -4.09 -3.65
C LEU A 137 -2.46 -5.56 -3.94
N MET A 138 -1.64 -6.18 -3.06
CA MET A 138 -1.10 -7.52 -3.26
C MET A 138 -2.10 -8.64 -2.92
N ASP A 139 -2.95 -8.42 -1.91
CA ASP A 139 -3.78 -9.47 -1.33
C ASP A 139 -5.24 -9.40 -1.80
N GLU A 140 -5.73 -8.22 -2.23
CA GLU A 140 -7.12 -8.04 -2.68
C GLU A 140 -7.22 -7.72 -4.18
N ILE A 141 -6.47 -6.70 -4.66
CA ILE A 141 -6.62 -6.17 -6.02
C ILE A 141 -5.90 -7.07 -7.04
N ALA A 142 -4.65 -7.48 -6.75
CA ALA A 142 -3.85 -8.25 -7.67
C ALA A 142 -4.43 -9.66 -7.97
N PRO A 143 -4.88 -10.45 -6.98
CA PRO A 143 -5.47 -11.75 -7.25
C PRO A 143 -6.71 -11.65 -8.15
N ARG A 144 -7.59 -10.67 -7.91
CA ARG A 144 -8.78 -10.43 -8.74
C ARG A 144 -8.45 -10.24 -10.22
N TYR A 145 -7.43 -9.42 -10.54
CA TYR A 145 -7.02 -9.21 -11.92
C TYR A 145 -6.26 -10.40 -12.51
N LYS A 146 -5.56 -11.16 -11.69
CA LYS A 146 -4.90 -12.39 -12.10
C LYS A 146 -5.90 -13.47 -12.50
N GLU A 147 -6.98 -13.65 -11.72
CA GLU A 147 -8.10 -14.56 -12.05
C GLU A 147 -8.76 -14.17 -13.37
N GLN A 148 -8.86 -12.89 -13.68
CA GLN A 148 -9.37 -12.37 -14.95
C GLN A 148 -8.35 -12.49 -16.10
N ASN A 149 -7.15 -13.02 -15.88
CA ASN A 149 -6.03 -13.05 -16.85
C ASN A 149 -5.73 -11.66 -17.46
N ARG A 150 -5.94 -10.60 -16.67
CA ARG A 150 -5.74 -9.23 -17.13
C ARG A 150 -4.30 -8.78 -16.90
N THR A 151 -3.61 -8.40 -17.98
CA THR A 151 -2.22 -7.96 -17.93
C THR A 151 -2.04 -6.44 -17.99
N SER A 152 -3.06 -5.71 -18.46
CA SER A 152 -3.03 -4.25 -18.65
C SER A 152 -4.42 -3.62 -18.61
N GLY A 153 -4.50 -2.28 -18.60
CA GLY A 153 -5.74 -1.54 -18.64
C GLY A 153 -6.60 -1.72 -17.41
N PHE A 154 -5.98 -1.61 -16.23
CA PHE A 154 -6.66 -1.79 -14.94
C PHE A 154 -7.53 -0.61 -14.54
N THR A 155 -7.36 0.52 -15.22
CA THR A 155 -8.11 1.75 -14.95
C THR A 155 -9.02 2.12 -16.11
N ARG A 156 -10.18 2.71 -15.80
CA ARG A 156 -11.14 3.24 -16.79
C ARG A 156 -11.51 4.67 -16.43
N MET A 157 -11.65 5.51 -17.47
CA MET A 157 -11.95 6.93 -17.33
C MET A 157 -13.32 7.23 -17.94
N TYR A 158 -14.18 7.90 -17.14
CA TYR A 158 -15.49 8.37 -17.59
C TYR A 158 -15.53 9.90 -17.57
N ARG A 159 -15.95 10.52 -18.65
CA ARG A 159 -16.11 11.97 -18.74
C ARG A 159 -17.40 12.40 -18.06
N VAL A 160 -17.30 13.39 -17.16
CA VAL A 160 -18.44 13.97 -16.45
C VAL A 160 -18.92 15.25 -17.11
N GLY A 161 -18.00 16.03 -17.68
CA GLY A 161 -18.28 17.30 -18.31
C GLY A 161 -17.44 18.44 -17.76
N PRO A 162 -17.65 19.66 -18.24
CA PRO A 162 -16.91 20.84 -17.78
C PRO A 162 -17.38 21.28 -16.38
N ARG A 163 -16.43 21.68 -15.53
CA ARG A 163 -16.70 22.27 -14.21
C ARG A 163 -17.18 23.71 -14.35
N ARG A 164 -18.17 24.13 -13.52
CA ARG A 164 -18.82 25.44 -13.64
C ARG A 164 -17.86 26.63 -13.43
N GLY A 165 -16.82 26.51 -12.60
CA GLY A 165 -15.97 27.65 -12.24
C GLY A 165 -14.96 28.04 -13.33
N ASP A 166 -14.30 27.05 -13.94
CA ASP A 166 -13.17 27.28 -14.87
C ASP A 166 -13.29 26.50 -16.18
N GLY A 167 -14.42 25.82 -16.42
CA GLY A 167 -14.64 25.03 -17.63
C GLY A 167 -13.71 23.81 -17.77
N ALA A 168 -12.96 23.43 -16.73
CA ALA A 168 -12.07 22.29 -16.76
C ALA A 168 -12.85 20.99 -16.93
N ASN A 169 -12.45 20.12 -17.89
CA ASN A 169 -13.07 18.83 -18.11
C ASN A 169 -12.82 17.92 -16.90
N MET A 170 -13.90 17.54 -16.23
CA MET A 170 -13.88 16.61 -15.10
C MET A 170 -14.11 15.18 -15.58
N VAL A 171 -13.40 14.26 -14.92
CA VAL A 171 -13.50 12.83 -15.20
C VAL A 171 -13.50 12.03 -13.91
N ILE A 172 -14.16 10.89 -13.96
CA ILE A 172 -14.07 9.85 -12.95
C ILE A 172 -13.08 8.81 -13.44
N LEU A 173 -12.04 8.56 -12.66
CA LEU A 173 -11.09 7.48 -12.88
C LEU A 173 -11.39 6.38 -11.86
N GLU A 174 -11.64 5.16 -12.34
CA GLU A 174 -11.93 4.02 -11.49
C GLU A 174 -11.13 2.79 -11.88
N LEU A 175 -10.98 1.87 -10.91
CA LEU A 175 -10.42 0.54 -11.14
C LEU A 175 -11.50 -0.33 -11.80
N VAL A 176 -11.13 -1.02 -12.87
CA VAL A 176 -12.03 -1.95 -13.57
C VAL A 176 -12.38 -3.10 -12.62
N LYS A 177 -13.67 -3.40 -12.51
CA LYS A 177 -14.18 -4.51 -11.69
C LYS A 177 -14.07 -5.83 -12.43
#